data_efefd2ba6bc5209bb446d16ad3dff84a
#
_entry.id   efefd2ba6bc5209bb446d16ad3dff84a
#
_cell.length_a   1.000
_cell.length_b   1.000
_cell.length_c   1.000
_cell.angle_alpha   90.00
_cell.angle_beta   90.00
_cell.angle_gamma   90.00
#
_symmetry.space_group_name_H-M   'P 1'
#
loop_
_entity.id
_entity.type
_entity.pdbx_description
1 polymer ?
#
loop_
_entity_poly.entity_id
_entity_poly.type
_entity_poly.pdbx_seq_one_letter_code
_entity_poly.pdbx_strand_id
1 'polypeptide(L)'
;YCDFAGYTDIAIGCARMMGITLMQNFDRPYIAESIQEFWRRWHISLSSWFKDYIYFPLGGSRCAKWKNYRNIMIVFLVSGLWHGAAWTYVLWGAIHGAYQVIGKLLKVPRQKLLALLHVSEDSRGLHMVRRFNTFVLVCFAWIFFRANSISDLGVLLRKLFTDWHISDAYIKGTFEGMGLTLIGALITILSIFIMNRMDIGKLRLSSGESGCVPVFQY
;
A
#
# COMPACT_ATOMS: atom_id res chain seq x y z
N TYR A 1 -6.16 -6.52 -2.50
CA TYR A 1 -4.76 -6.82 -2.87
C TYR A 1 -4.67 -8.08 -3.73
N CYS A 2 -5.15 -9.23 -3.23
CA CYS A 2 -5.00 -10.51 -3.93
C CYS A 2 -5.64 -10.52 -5.32
N ASP A 3 -6.82 -9.93 -5.47
CA ASP A 3 -7.52 -9.79 -6.74
C ASP A 3 -6.69 -8.99 -7.75
N PHE A 4 -6.27 -7.78 -7.37
CA PHE A 4 -5.50 -6.92 -8.28
C PHE A 4 -4.07 -7.44 -8.53
N ALA A 5 -3.41 -8.05 -7.54
CA ALA A 5 -2.11 -8.67 -7.74
C ALA A 5 -2.20 -9.87 -8.70
N GLY A 6 -3.20 -10.76 -8.50
CA GLY A 6 -3.45 -11.88 -9.39
C GLY A 6 -3.78 -11.44 -10.82
N TYR A 7 -4.63 -10.42 -10.98
CA TYR A 7 -4.94 -9.85 -12.28
C TYR A 7 -3.67 -9.34 -13.00
N THR A 8 -2.81 -8.60 -12.29
CA THR A 8 -1.57 -8.08 -12.90
C THR A 8 -0.58 -9.19 -13.24
N ASP A 9 -0.51 -10.26 -12.46
CA ASP A 9 0.34 -11.41 -12.76
C ASP A 9 -0.14 -12.15 -14.02
N ILE A 10 -1.47 -12.31 -14.20
CA ILE A 10 -2.06 -12.85 -15.41
C ILE A 10 -1.72 -11.96 -16.61
N ALA A 11 -1.89 -10.64 -16.48
CA ALA A 11 -1.58 -9.69 -17.55
C ALA A 11 -0.10 -9.74 -17.96
N ILE A 12 0.82 -9.82 -16.99
CA ILE A 12 2.26 -9.97 -17.23
C ILE A 12 2.55 -11.31 -17.95
N GLY A 13 1.89 -12.39 -17.52
CA GLY A 13 2.04 -13.72 -18.17
C GLY A 13 1.57 -13.71 -19.63
N CYS A 14 0.39 -13.16 -19.90
CA CYS A 14 -0.14 -13.02 -21.25
C CYS A 14 0.75 -12.14 -22.15
N ALA A 15 1.21 -11.01 -21.63
CA ALA A 15 2.10 -10.13 -22.37
C ALA A 15 3.43 -10.83 -22.75
N ARG A 16 3.98 -11.63 -21.83
CA ARG A 16 5.20 -12.42 -22.10
C ARG A 16 5.02 -13.44 -23.21
N MET A 17 3.86 -14.08 -23.28
CA MET A 17 3.57 -15.00 -24.42
C MET A 17 3.55 -14.27 -25.77
N MET A 18 3.27 -12.97 -25.77
CA MET A 18 3.33 -12.10 -26.96
C MET A 18 4.71 -11.44 -27.16
N GLY A 19 5.72 -11.79 -26.37
CA GLY A 19 7.07 -11.19 -26.44
C GLY A 19 7.16 -9.80 -25.80
N ILE A 20 6.13 -9.36 -25.04
CA ILE A 20 6.09 -8.04 -24.40
C ILE A 20 6.47 -8.17 -22.93
N THR A 21 7.42 -7.38 -22.47
CA THR A 21 7.82 -7.32 -21.05
C THR A 21 7.08 -6.17 -20.35
N LEU A 22 6.18 -6.49 -19.42
CA LEU A 22 5.52 -5.52 -18.55
C LEU A 22 6.24 -5.42 -17.22
N MET A 23 6.17 -4.22 -16.60
CA MET A 23 6.71 -3.98 -15.26
C MET A 23 5.85 -4.68 -14.19
N GLN A 24 6.50 -5.03 -13.08
CA GLN A 24 5.82 -5.57 -11.92
C GLN A 24 5.04 -4.47 -11.18
N ASN A 25 3.80 -4.77 -10.77
CA ASN A 25 2.93 -3.80 -10.08
C ASN A 25 2.97 -3.90 -8.55
N PHE A 26 3.35 -5.05 -8.02
CA PHE A 26 3.38 -5.30 -6.58
C PHE A 26 4.68 -6.00 -6.17
N ASP A 27 5.28 -5.53 -5.07
CA ASP A 27 6.42 -6.18 -4.42
C ASP A 27 6.19 -6.24 -2.91
N ARG A 28 5.37 -7.21 -2.48
CA ARG A 28 5.10 -7.46 -1.06
C ARG A 28 4.81 -6.18 -0.25
N PRO A 29 3.80 -5.38 -0.60
CA PRO A 29 3.61 -4.05 -0.05
C PRO A 29 3.35 -4.03 1.47
N TYR A 30 2.75 -5.09 2.02
CA TYR A 30 2.38 -5.14 3.45
C TYR A 30 3.55 -5.46 4.41
N ILE A 31 4.75 -5.72 3.90
CA ILE A 31 5.96 -5.79 4.74
C ILE A 31 6.70 -4.45 4.84
N ALA A 32 6.17 -3.40 4.23
CA ALA A 32 6.77 -2.08 4.23
C ALA A 32 6.86 -1.49 5.65
N GLU A 33 7.95 -0.82 5.95
CA GLU A 33 8.23 -0.21 7.26
C GLU A 33 7.84 1.28 7.32
N SER A 34 7.37 1.81 6.20
CA SER A 34 6.87 3.18 6.09
C SER A 34 5.85 3.29 4.98
N ILE A 35 4.98 4.32 5.08
CA ILE A 35 4.02 4.64 4.01
C ILE A 35 4.74 4.97 2.69
N GLN A 36 5.92 5.59 2.76
CA GLN A 36 6.71 5.86 1.56
C GLN A 36 7.19 4.56 0.88
N GLU A 37 7.64 3.59 1.66
CA GLU A 37 8.04 2.29 1.15
C GLU A 37 6.83 1.49 0.63
N PHE A 38 5.69 1.55 1.34
CA PHE A 38 4.44 0.94 0.88
C PHE A 38 4.10 1.37 -0.55
N TRP A 39 4.13 2.67 -0.87
CA TRP A 39 3.84 3.19 -2.21
C TRP A 39 4.92 2.88 -3.26
N ARG A 40 6.13 2.51 -2.87
CA ARG A 40 7.14 1.97 -3.79
C ARG A 40 6.88 0.52 -4.19
N ARG A 41 6.05 -0.18 -3.39
CA ARG A 41 5.73 -1.60 -3.52
C ARG A 41 4.29 -1.86 -3.97
N TRP A 42 3.45 -0.84 -3.93
CA TRP A 42 2.03 -0.88 -4.29
C TRP A 42 1.76 -0.12 -5.57
N HIS A 43 1.09 -0.79 -6.53
CA HIS A 43 0.67 -0.22 -7.82
C HIS A 43 1.81 0.60 -8.48
N ILE A 44 2.94 -0.07 -8.69
CA ILE A 44 4.23 0.55 -9.06
C ILE A 44 4.10 1.32 -10.38
N SER A 45 3.36 0.76 -11.37
CA SER A 45 3.14 1.42 -12.66
C SER A 45 2.44 2.76 -12.52
N LEU A 46 1.33 2.82 -11.76
CA LEU A 46 0.60 4.07 -11.52
C LEU A 46 1.41 5.05 -10.68
N SER A 47 2.08 4.56 -9.63
CA SER A 47 2.94 5.39 -8.77
C SER A 47 4.09 6.01 -9.55
N SER A 48 4.69 5.28 -10.49
CA SER A 48 5.72 5.79 -11.40
C SER A 48 5.14 6.84 -12.35
N TRP A 49 3.97 6.57 -12.93
CA TRP A 49 3.31 7.51 -13.83
C TRP A 49 3.02 8.85 -13.12
N PHE A 50 2.41 8.84 -11.92
CA PHE A 50 2.16 10.07 -11.15
C PHE A 50 3.47 10.80 -10.78
N LYS A 51 4.53 10.05 -10.51
CA LYS A 51 5.84 10.61 -10.22
C LYS A 51 6.40 11.35 -11.43
N ASP A 52 6.34 10.74 -12.61
CA ASP A 52 6.94 11.28 -13.82
C ASP A 52 6.11 12.44 -14.40
N TYR A 53 4.79 12.33 -14.41
CA TYR A 53 3.91 13.28 -15.08
C TYR A 53 3.30 14.35 -14.17
N ILE A 54 3.33 14.19 -12.86
CA ILE A 54 2.81 15.18 -11.90
C ILE A 54 3.89 15.65 -10.93
N TYR A 55 4.55 14.74 -10.23
CA TYR A 55 5.47 15.13 -9.17
C TYR A 55 6.72 15.84 -9.70
N PHE A 56 7.37 15.31 -10.72
CA PHE A 56 8.57 15.94 -11.31
C PHE A 56 8.28 17.26 -12.02
N PRO A 57 7.24 17.42 -12.85
CA PRO A 57 6.88 18.70 -13.41
C PRO A 57 6.59 19.80 -12.38
N LEU A 58 6.06 19.42 -11.20
CA LEU A 58 5.85 20.36 -10.08
C LEU A 58 7.16 20.72 -9.32
N GLY A 59 8.32 20.22 -9.78
CA GLY A 59 9.64 20.45 -9.19
C GLY A 59 10.14 19.32 -8.29
N GLY A 60 9.37 18.25 -8.12
CA GLY A 60 9.77 17.05 -7.39
C GLY A 60 10.25 17.34 -5.96
N SER A 61 11.38 16.75 -5.58
CA SER A 61 12.05 16.96 -4.29
C SER A 61 13.14 18.05 -4.34
N ARG A 62 13.50 18.55 -5.53
CA ARG A 62 14.56 19.56 -5.73
C ARG A 62 14.06 20.99 -5.54
N CYS A 63 13.07 21.19 -4.67
CA CYS A 63 12.47 22.50 -4.39
C CYS A 63 12.44 22.74 -2.87
N ALA A 64 11.99 23.93 -2.47
CA ALA A 64 11.82 24.25 -1.04
C ALA A 64 10.91 23.22 -0.34
N LYS A 65 11.20 22.91 0.94
CA LYS A 65 10.50 21.86 1.70
C LYS A 65 8.97 21.97 1.62
N TRP A 66 8.42 23.18 1.75
CA TRP A 66 6.97 23.39 1.69
C TRP A 66 6.40 23.11 0.30
N LYS A 67 7.13 23.43 -0.78
CA LYS A 67 6.73 23.06 -2.17
C LYS A 67 6.73 21.54 -2.36
N ASN A 68 7.72 20.85 -1.78
CA ASN A 68 7.74 19.39 -1.80
C ASN A 68 6.52 18.78 -1.09
N TYR A 69 6.12 19.31 0.08
CA TYR A 69 4.93 18.84 0.79
C TYR A 69 3.66 19.09 -0.02
N ARG A 70 3.53 20.27 -0.61
CA ARG A 70 2.43 20.60 -1.54
C ARG A 70 2.39 19.63 -2.72
N ASN A 71 3.52 19.38 -3.36
CA ASN A 71 3.61 18.48 -4.52
C ASN A 71 3.15 17.06 -4.17
N ILE A 72 3.55 16.56 -3.00
CA ILE A 72 3.07 15.27 -2.50
C ILE A 72 1.56 15.28 -2.33
N MET A 73 1.00 16.30 -1.68
CA MET A 73 -0.46 16.41 -1.48
C MET A 73 -1.20 16.44 -2.81
N ILE A 74 -0.71 17.21 -3.79
CA ILE A 74 -1.31 17.28 -5.15
C ILE A 74 -1.33 15.89 -5.78
N VAL A 75 -0.21 15.17 -5.77
CA VAL A 75 -0.13 13.82 -6.35
C VAL A 75 -1.16 12.88 -5.74
N PHE A 76 -1.27 12.86 -4.42
CA PHE A 76 -2.22 11.96 -3.75
C PHE A 76 -3.68 12.39 -3.91
N LEU A 77 -3.98 13.68 -3.95
CA LEU A 77 -5.32 14.18 -4.25
C LEU A 77 -5.75 13.82 -5.68
N VAL A 78 -4.84 14.01 -6.65
CA VAL A 78 -5.10 13.60 -8.04
C VAL A 78 -5.25 12.09 -8.15
N SER A 79 -4.44 11.31 -7.42
CA SER A 79 -4.61 9.86 -7.34
C SER A 79 -5.98 9.46 -6.79
N GLY A 80 -6.47 10.14 -5.76
CA GLY A 80 -7.82 9.92 -5.24
C GLY A 80 -8.90 10.20 -6.30
N LEU A 81 -8.83 11.34 -6.97
CA LEU A 81 -9.75 11.72 -8.05
C LEU A 81 -9.70 10.74 -9.24
N TRP A 82 -8.52 10.20 -9.55
CA TRP A 82 -8.35 9.20 -10.60
C TRP A 82 -9.12 7.90 -10.30
N HIS A 83 -9.24 7.51 -9.03
CA HIS A 83 -9.99 6.32 -8.61
C HIS A 83 -11.51 6.51 -8.71
N GLY A 84 -12.00 7.76 -8.74
CA GLY A 84 -13.42 8.04 -8.90
C GLY A 84 -13.82 9.43 -8.38
N ALA A 85 -14.97 9.91 -8.83
CA ALA A 85 -15.51 11.25 -8.50
C ALA A 85 -16.19 11.31 -7.11
N ALA A 86 -15.96 10.33 -6.22
CA ALA A 86 -16.52 10.34 -4.88
C ALA A 86 -15.55 10.99 -3.87
N TRP A 87 -16.10 11.76 -2.94
CA TRP A 87 -15.33 12.41 -1.87
C TRP A 87 -14.55 11.43 -1.00
N THR A 88 -14.99 10.19 -0.88
CA THR A 88 -14.29 9.13 -0.13
C THR A 88 -12.92 8.83 -0.72
N TYR A 89 -12.78 8.83 -2.05
CA TYR A 89 -11.48 8.67 -2.73
C TYR A 89 -10.58 9.90 -2.57
N VAL A 90 -11.16 11.10 -2.61
CA VAL A 90 -10.40 12.34 -2.36
C VAL A 90 -9.85 12.36 -0.94
N LEU A 91 -10.66 11.98 0.06
CA LEU A 91 -10.24 11.85 1.45
C LEU A 91 -9.17 10.77 1.62
N TRP A 92 -9.32 9.62 0.96
CA TRP A 92 -8.30 8.57 0.94
C TRP A 92 -6.97 9.10 0.41
N GLY A 93 -6.98 9.81 -0.71
CA GLY A 93 -5.78 10.46 -1.25
C GLY A 93 -5.20 11.49 -0.27
N ALA A 94 -6.04 12.35 0.32
CA ALA A 94 -5.61 13.34 1.31
C ALA A 94 -4.92 12.69 2.52
N ILE A 95 -5.46 11.60 3.04
CA ILE A 95 -4.88 10.84 4.17
C ILE A 95 -3.50 10.28 3.79
N HIS A 96 -3.36 9.64 2.63
CA HIS A 96 -2.07 9.11 2.19
C HIS A 96 -1.05 10.22 1.94
N GLY A 97 -1.46 11.35 1.36
CA GLY A 97 -0.63 12.54 1.24
C GLY A 97 -0.17 13.08 2.59
N ALA A 98 -1.11 13.19 3.54
CA ALA A 98 -0.82 13.62 4.90
C ALA A 98 0.16 12.66 5.60
N TYR A 99 -0.03 11.34 5.50
CA TYR A 99 0.91 10.36 6.06
C TYR A 99 2.33 10.56 5.52
N GLN A 100 2.48 10.80 4.22
CA GLN A 100 3.80 11.05 3.61
C GLN A 100 4.45 12.33 4.14
N VAL A 101 3.68 13.41 4.27
CA VAL A 101 4.16 14.70 4.79
C VAL A 101 4.53 14.57 6.26
N ILE A 102 3.66 14.01 7.09
CA ILE A 102 3.89 13.76 8.53
C ILE A 102 5.11 12.86 8.72
N GLY A 103 5.24 11.79 7.94
CA GLY A 103 6.40 10.90 8.00
C GLY A 103 7.72 11.62 7.72
N LYS A 104 7.73 12.60 6.81
CA LYS A 104 8.91 13.45 6.54
C LYS A 104 9.17 14.43 7.68
N LEU A 105 8.15 15.06 8.23
CA LEU A 105 8.27 15.99 9.36
C LEU A 105 8.77 15.28 10.62
N LEU A 106 8.27 14.09 10.90
CA LEU A 106 8.62 13.30 12.08
C LEU A 106 9.95 12.54 11.95
N LYS A 107 10.63 12.59 10.80
CA LYS A 107 11.90 11.86 10.62
C LYS A 107 12.95 12.22 11.66
N VAL A 108 13.23 13.50 11.82
CA VAL A 108 14.24 14.00 12.77
C VAL A 108 13.81 13.78 14.23
N PRO A 109 12.59 14.17 14.67
CA PRO A 109 12.13 13.87 16.03
C PRO A 109 12.21 12.39 16.39
N ARG A 110 11.81 11.51 15.46
CA ARG A 110 11.87 10.06 15.68
C ARG A 110 13.31 9.56 15.86
N GLN A 111 14.25 10.04 15.05
CA GLN A 111 15.66 9.67 15.19
C GLN A 111 16.24 10.13 16.54
N LYS A 112 15.90 11.34 16.97
CA LYS A 112 16.31 11.84 18.29
C LYS A 112 15.72 10.99 19.44
N LEU A 113 14.45 10.60 19.33
CA LEU A 113 13.80 9.74 20.32
C LEU A 113 14.45 8.37 20.39
N LEU A 114 14.76 7.73 19.26
CA LEU A 114 15.43 6.44 19.22
C LEU A 114 16.84 6.51 19.82
N ALA A 115 17.57 7.58 19.53
CA ALA A 115 18.87 7.84 20.13
C ALA A 115 18.78 8.02 21.65
N LEU A 116 17.78 8.77 22.15
CA LEU A 116 17.53 8.95 23.59
C LEU A 116 17.18 7.64 24.29
N LEU A 117 16.41 6.78 23.63
CA LEU A 117 16.00 5.47 24.14
C LEU A 117 17.09 4.39 23.93
N HIS A 118 18.23 4.73 23.35
CA HIS A 118 19.31 3.81 23.00
C HIS A 118 18.84 2.60 22.16
N VAL A 119 17.81 2.81 21.32
CA VAL A 119 17.27 1.78 20.43
C VAL A 119 17.99 1.85 19.09
N SER A 120 18.66 0.77 18.70
CA SER A 120 19.28 0.66 17.37
C SER A 120 18.23 0.72 16.27
N GLU A 121 18.52 1.44 15.19
CA GLU A 121 17.67 1.50 13.99
C GLU A 121 17.51 0.13 13.31
N ASP A 122 18.49 -0.77 13.48
CA ASP A 122 18.49 -2.14 12.94
C ASP A 122 17.89 -3.18 13.88
N SER A 123 17.29 -2.75 15.00
CA SER A 123 16.64 -3.66 15.94
C SER A 123 15.46 -4.38 15.30
N ARG A 124 15.41 -5.71 15.39
CA ARG A 124 14.30 -6.54 14.89
C ARG A 124 12.95 -6.10 15.47
N GLY A 125 12.92 -5.74 16.74
CA GLY A 125 11.72 -5.24 17.41
C GLY A 125 11.22 -3.95 16.76
N LEU A 126 12.12 -3.01 16.46
CA LEU A 126 11.78 -1.75 15.81
C LEU A 126 11.25 -1.98 14.38
N HIS A 127 11.84 -2.89 13.62
CA HIS A 127 11.34 -3.26 12.30
C HIS A 127 9.92 -3.84 12.37
N MET A 128 9.64 -4.70 13.35
CA MET A 128 8.29 -5.23 13.55
C MET A 128 7.28 -4.13 13.91
N VAL A 129 7.63 -3.23 14.81
CA VAL A 129 6.77 -2.08 15.19
C VAL A 129 6.52 -1.17 13.99
N ARG A 130 7.53 -0.86 13.18
CA ARG A 130 7.39 -0.05 11.97
C ARG A 130 6.43 -0.71 10.96
N ARG A 131 6.58 -2.01 10.71
CA ARG A 131 5.70 -2.78 9.80
C ARG A 131 4.27 -2.80 10.32
N PHE A 132 4.08 -3.11 11.58
CA PHE A 132 2.75 -3.12 12.21
C PHE A 132 2.08 -1.75 12.13
N ASN A 133 2.79 -0.68 12.49
CA ASN A 133 2.27 0.69 12.40
C ASN A 133 1.90 1.07 10.96
N THR A 134 2.76 0.75 9.98
CA THR A 134 2.49 1.00 8.57
C THR A 134 1.25 0.23 8.10
N PHE A 135 1.14 -1.05 8.48
CA PHE A 135 -0.01 -1.88 8.17
C PHE A 135 -1.31 -1.29 8.72
N VAL A 136 -1.33 -0.89 10.00
CA VAL A 136 -2.51 -0.28 10.64
C VAL A 136 -2.92 1.01 9.92
N LEU A 137 -1.96 1.90 9.61
CA LEU A 137 -2.24 3.15 8.90
C LEU A 137 -2.82 2.90 7.50
N VAL A 138 -2.28 1.93 6.78
CA VAL A 138 -2.79 1.55 5.45
C VAL A 138 -4.18 0.93 5.56
N CYS A 139 -4.42 0.02 6.51
CA CYS A 139 -5.75 -0.56 6.75
C CYS A 139 -6.78 0.52 7.12
N PHE A 140 -6.41 1.49 7.96
CA PHE A 140 -7.28 2.62 8.28
C PHE A 140 -7.62 3.44 7.03
N ALA A 141 -6.66 3.72 6.16
CA ALA A 141 -6.91 4.43 4.91
C ALA A 141 -7.83 3.64 3.96
N TRP A 142 -7.74 2.30 3.95
CA TRP A 142 -8.63 1.46 3.13
C TRP A 142 -10.11 1.55 3.53
N ILE A 143 -10.45 1.97 4.75
CA ILE A 143 -11.84 2.23 5.16
C ILE A 143 -12.45 3.34 4.29
N PHE A 144 -11.70 4.40 4.03
CA PHE A 144 -12.11 5.52 3.18
C PHE A 144 -12.30 5.09 1.72
N PHE A 145 -11.40 4.24 1.23
CA PHE A 145 -11.49 3.72 -0.13
C PHE A 145 -12.69 2.79 -0.33
N ARG A 146 -13.07 2.03 0.70
CA ARG A 146 -14.16 1.04 0.64
C ARG A 146 -15.53 1.64 0.88
N ALA A 147 -15.64 2.79 1.55
CA ALA A 147 -16.89 3.44 1.86
C ALA A 147 -17.59 3.94 0.58
N ASN A 148 -18.89 3.68 0.45
CA ASN A 148 -19.66 4.09 -0.72
C ASN A 148 -20.07 5.57 -0.67
N SER A 149 -20.19 6.13 0.56
CA SER A 149 -20.56 7.52 0.79
C SER A 149 -19.87 8.09 2.02
N ILE A 150 -19.92 9.43 2.17
CA ILE A 150 -19.44 10.11 3.40
C ILE A 150 -20.25 9.71 4.62
N SER A 151 -21.57 9.49 4.48
CA SER A 151 -22.42 9.05 5.60
C SER A 151 -22.04 7.63 6.04
N ASP A 152 -21.81 6.70 5.09
CA ASP A 152 -21.35 5.34 5.41
C ASP A 152 -19.98 5.36 6.08
N LEU A 153 -19.07 6.22 5.61
CA LEU A 153 -17.77 6.42 6.23
C LEU A 153 -17.93 6.86 7.70
N GLY A 154 -18.83 7.81 7.98
CA GLY A 154 -19.11 8.27 9.34
C GLY A 154 -19.62 7.13 10.25
N VAL A 155 -20.51 6.27 9.73
CA VAL A 155 -21.01 5.09 10.44
C VAL A 155 -19.89 4.08 10.70
N LEU A 156 -19.05 3.78 9.69
CA LEU A 156 -17.92 2.86 9.82
C LEU A 156 -16.92 3.33 10.86
N LEU A 157 -16.52 4.61 10.79
CA LEU A 157 -15.58 5.19 11.76
C LEU A 157 -16.18 5.21 13.17
N ARG A 158 -17.47 5.58 13.33
CA ARG A 158 -18.11 5.53 14.62
C ARG A 158 -18.09 4.11 15.20
N LYS A 159 -18.52 3.11 14.43
CA LYS A 159 -18.52 1.71 14.87
C LYS A 159 -17.14 1.21 15.24
N LEU A 160 -16.12 1.61 14.50
CA LEU A 160 -14.72 1.24 14.78
C LEU A 160 -14.28 1.66 16.20
N PHE A 161 -14.80 2.76 16.73
CA PHE A 161 -14.41 3.29 18.05
C PHE A 161 -15.42 3.07 19.16
N THR A 162 -16.68 2.75 18.85
CA THR A 162 -17.75 2.69 19.86
C THR A 162 -18.41 1.31 20.00
N ASP A 163 -18.31 0.45 19.01
CA ASP A 163 -19.05 -0.81 18.96
C ASP A 163 -18.11 -2.02 18.95
N TRP A 164 -17.53 -2.28 20.12
CA TRP A 164 -16.60 -3.39 20.32
C TRP A 164 -17.30 -4.60 20.95
N HIS A 165 -18.38 -5.09 20.32
CA HIS A 165 -19.08 -6.30 20.76
C HIS A 165 -18.47 -7.53 20.07
N ILE A 166 -17.40 -8.06 20.65
CA ILE A 166 -16.79 -9.30 20.16
C ILE A 166 -17.54 -10.47 20.81
N SER A 167 -18.56 -10.98 20.13
CA SER A 167 -19.25 -12.23 20.50
C SER A 167 -18.98 -13.30 19.43
N ASP A 168 -19.10 -14.57 19.82
CA ASP A 168 -18.96 -15.69 18.88
C ASP A 168 -19.92 -15.59 17.71
N ALA A 169 -21.16 -15.13 17.98
CA ALA A 169 -22.17 -14.90 16.95
C ALA A 169 -21.76 -13.77 15.98
N TYR A 170 -21.13 -12.69 16.48
CA TYR A 170 -20.64 -11.60 15.64
C TYR A 170 -19.47 -12.06 14.75
N ILE A 171 -18.51 -12.79 15.32
CA ILE A 171 -17.39 -13.35 14.56
C ILE A 171 -17.90 -14.28 13.46
N LYS A 172 -18.76 -15.24 13.82
CA LYS A 172 -19.34 -16.19 12.87
C LYS A 172 -20.13 -15.49 11.77
N GLY A 173 -21.04 -14.58 12.13
CA GLY A 173 -21.82 -13.81 11.16
C GLY A 173 -20.96 -12.93 10.22
N THR A 174 -19.84 -12.40 10.71
CA THR A 174 -18.90 -11.64 9.89
C THR A 174 -18.25 -12.53 8.84
N PHE A 175 -17.79 -13.72 9.21
CA PHE A 175 -17.19 -14.67 8.26
C PHE A 175 -18.23 -15.23 7.26
N GLU A 176 -19.43 -15.55 7.73
CA GLU A 176 -20.53 -15.97 6.88
C GLU A 176 -20.94 -14.87 5.87
N GLY A 177 -21.01 -13.62 6.33
CA GLY A 177 -21.28 -12.45 5.47
C GLY A 177 -20.19 -12.21 4.41
N MET A 178 -18.95 -12.67 4.63
CA MET A 178 -17.87 -12.66 3.64
C MET A 178 -17.88 -13.92 2.75
N GLY A 179 -18.84 -14.84 2.91
CA GLY A 179 -18.85 -16.12 2.20
C GLY A 179 -17.71 -17.08 2.62
N LEU A 180 -17.10 -16.84 3.80
CA LEU A 180 -15.99 -17.63 4.32
C LEU A 180 -16.42 -18.42 5.55
N THR A 181 -16.02 -19.68 5.62
CA THR A 181 -15.99 -20.39 6.90
C THR A 181 -14.75 -19.96 7.70
N LEU A 182 -14.75 -20.12 9.03
CA LEU A 182 -13.59 -19.82 9.86
C LEU A 182 -12.33 -20.58 9.35
N ILE A 183 -12.49 -21.83 8.98
CA ILE A 183 -11.43 -22.67 8.38
C ILE A 183 -10.96 -22.08 7.05
N GLY A 184 -11.89 -21.66 6.18
CA GLY A 184 -11.57 -21.02 4.91
C GLY A 184 -10.80 -19.72 5.10
N ALA A 185 -11.17 -18.90 6.09
CA ALA A 185 -10.45 -17.69 6.43
C ALA A 185 -9.01 -17.99 6.91
N LEU A 186 -8.83 -19.00 7.76
CA LEU A 186 -7.51 -19.44 8.23
C LEU A 186 -6.64 -19.95 7.08
N ILE A 187 -7.21 -20.77 6.20
CA ILE A 187 -6.51 -21.24 4.99
C ILE A 187 -6.11 -20.08 4.10
N THR A 188 -6.99 -19.10 3.90
CA THR A 188 -6.69 -17.91 3.10
C THR A 188 -5.56 -17.08 3.70
N ILE A 189 -5.60 -16.84 5.02
CA ILE A 189 -4.53 -16.11 5.73
C ILE A 189 -3.20 -16.88 5.63
N LEU A 190 -3.22 -18.20 5.84
CA LEU A 190 -2.04 -19.03 5.74
C LEU A 190 -1.47 -19.05 4.31
N SER A 191 -2.33 -19.17 3.30
CA SER A 191 -1.89 -19.14 1.90
C SER A 191 -1.28 -17.81 1.52
N ILE A 192 -1.85 -16.67 1.95
CA ILE A 192 -1.26 -15.34 1.77
C ILE A 192 0.10 -15.26 2.45
N PHE A 193 0.23 -15.78 3.68
CA PHE A 193 1.50 -15.80 4.40
C PHE A 193 2.55 -16.65 3.67
N ILE A 194 2.19 -17.84 3.20
CA ILE A 194 3.06 -18.72 2.41
C ILE A 194 3.48 -18.04 1.11
N MET A 195 2.54 -17.46 0.36
CA MET A 195 2.83 -16.75 -0.88
C MET A 195 3.79 -15.56 -0.66
N ASN A 196 3.64 -14.84 0.43
CA ASN A 196 4.57 -13.76 0.80
C ASN A 196 5.97 -14.27 1.19
N ARG A 197 6.08 -15.53 1.64
CA ARG A 197 7.38 -16.17 1.97
C ARG A 197 8.02 -16.83 0.77
N MET A 198 7.22 -17.38 -0.13
CA MET A 198 7.71 -17.94 -1.38
C MET A 198 8.18 -16.79 -2.27
N ASP A 199 9.48 -16.69 -2.45
CA ASP A 199 10.09 -15.70 -3.32
C ASP A 199 9.89 -16.15 -4.77
N ILE A 200 8.69 -15.86 -5.32
CA ILE A 200 8.36 -16.15 -6.73
C ILE A 200 9.39 -15.49 -7.67
N GLY A 201 10.09 -14.45 -7.20
CA GLY A 201 11.22 -13.86 -7.90
C GLY A 201 12.39 -14.81 -8.10
N LYS A 202 12.65 -15.75 -7.18
CA LYS A 202 13.73 -16.73 -7.32
C LYS A 202 13.44 -17.83 -8.34
N LEU A 203 12.18 -18.20 -8.50
CA LEU A 203 11.75 -19.11 -9.57
C LEU A 203 11.88 -18.48 -10.97
N ARG A 204 11.93 -17.16 -11.05
CA ARG A 204 12.15 -16.42 -12.31
C ARG A 204 13.59 -16.43 -12.79
N LEU A 205 14.57 -16.56 -11.91
CA LEU A 205 16.00 -16.50 -12.27
C LEU A 205 16.57 -17.84 -12.72
N SER A 206 15.87 -18.95 -12.52
CA SER A 206 16.32 -20.26 -13.04
C SER A 206 15.91 -20.53 -14.50
N SER A 207 15.02 -19.73 -15.07
CA SER A 207 14.67 -19.80 -16.48
C SER A 207 15.40 -18.70 -17.25
N GLY A 208 16.64 -18.99 -17.61
CA GLY A 208 17.49 -18.40 -18.66
C GLY A 208 17.26 -16.93 -19.01
N GLU A 209 18.18 -16.10 -18.61
CA GLU A 209 18.46 -14.85 -19.30
C GLU A 209 18.80 -15.13 -20.77
N SER A 210 17.82 -15.03 -21.64
CA SER A 210 18.03 -14.85 -23.06
C SER A 210 17.26 -13.61 -23.49
N GLY A 211 17.98 -12.51 -23.56
CA GLY A 211 17.84 -11.40 -24.49
C GLY A 211 16.44 -10.85 -24.76
N CYS A 212 15.77 -10.25 -23.76
CA CYS A 212 14.69 -9.30 -24.03
C CYS A 212 15.18 -7.87 -23.72
N VAL A 213 15.38 -7.09 -24.78
CA VAL A 213 15.66 -5.66 -24.68
C VAL A 213 14.48 -4.96 -23.99
N PRO A 214 14.66 -4.15 -22.95
CA PRO A 214 13.58 -3.39 -22.34
C PRO A 214 13.10 -2.30 -23.30
N VAL A 215 11.83 -2.37 -23.69
CA VAL A 215 11.23 -1.45 -24.69
C VAL A 215 10.92 -0.06 -24.11
N PHE A 216 11.05 0.16 -22.81
CA PHE A 216 10.91 1.49 -22.21
C PHE A 216 11.89 1.67 -21.05
N GLN A 217 13.07 2.21 -21.36
CA GLN A 217 13.87 3.02 -20.43
C GLN A 217 13.75 4.47 -20.89
N TYR A 218 12.90 5.25 -20.23
CA TYR A 218 12.95 6.71 -20.24
C TYR A 218 12.90 7.23 -18.80
#